data_829748eb9e6fb563061af9d83d70fc9a
#
_entry.id   829748eb9e6fb563061af9d83d70fc9a
#
_cell.length_a   1.000
_cell.length_b   1.000
_cell.length_c   1.000
_cell.angle_alpha   90.00
_cell.angle_beta   90.00
_cell.angle_gamma   90.00
#
_symmetry.space_group_name_H-M   'P 1'
#
loop_
_entity.id
_entity.type
_entity.pdbx_description
1 polymer ?
#
loop_
_entity_poly.entity_id
_entity_poly.type
_entity_poly.pdbx_seq_one_letter_code
_entity_poly.pdbx_strand_id
1 'polypeptide(L)'
;GTMLLELSIRDFAIIDRLRLDFGPGFNALTGETGAGKSIIIDALGAILGERTGAEFVRAGAASARVEGVFEIVGPGAGALRATLAEFGLSDDGASEGDEPLILAREITASGRSTARVNGRTVTAGTLAKLGERLVDIHGQSDHLTLLRPANHIDMLDRYAGLTAEREALTAVVVELRGIRERLASLDRDERELARRVDLLRFQVEEIVAAKLRAEEEEEL
;
A
#
# COMPACT_ATOMS: atom_id res chain seq x y z
N GLY A 1 -4.84 -4.97 -19.85
CA GLY A 1 -4.65 -5.08 -18.40
C GLY A 1 -4.00 -6.38 -18.04
N THR A 2 -3.50 -6.50 -16.84
CA THR A 2 -3.02 -7.77 -16.27
C THR A 2 -4.10 -8.85 -16.35
N MET A 3 -3.70 -10.09 -16.58
CA MET A 3 -4.62 -11.23 -16.69
C MET A 3 -4.24 -12.31 -15.67
N LEU A 4 -5.22 -12.80 -14.91
CA LEU A 4 -5.06 -14.01 -14.12
C LEU A 4 -5.02 -15.21 -15.05
N LEU A 5 -3.91 -15.96 -15.06
CA LEU A 5 -3.74 -17.15 -15.89
C LEU A 5 -4.17 -18.41 -15.15
N GLU A 6 -3.84 -18.48 -13.86
CA GLU A 6 -4.10 -19.67 -13.04
C GLU A 6 -4.41 -19.27 -11.60
N LEU A 7 -5.34 -19.97 -10.95
CA LEU A 7 -5.59 -19.93 -9.54
C LEU A 7 -5.52 -21.34 -8.94
N SER A 8 -4.62 -21.56 -8.01
CA SER A 8 -4.44 -22.82 -7.30
C SER A 8 -4.83 -22.65 -5.83
N ILE A 9 -5.71 -23.48 -5.33
CA ILE A 9 -6.26 -23.46 -3.97
C ILE A 9 -6.03 -24.82 -3.33
N ARG A 10 -5.52 -24.84 -2.09
CA ARG A 10 -5.34 -26.07 -1.31
C ARG A 10 -5.77 -25.84 0.13
N ASP A 11 -6.56 -26.79 0.66
CA ASP A 11 -7.02 -26.84 2.06
C ASP A 11 -7.67 -25.53 2.54
N PHE A 12 -8.40 -24.84 1.66
CA PHE A 12 -9.02 -23.55 1.92
C PHE A 12 -10.54 -23.71 2.08
N ALA A 13 -11.07 -23.39 3.26
CA ALA A 13 -12.46 -23.59 3.65
C ALA A 13 -12.93 -25.04 3.37
N ILE A 14 -13.87 -25.25 2.46
CA ILE A 14 -14.35 -26.59 2.07
C ILE A 14 -13.54 -27.19 0.91
N ILE A 15 -12.66 -26.43 0.27
CA ILE A 15 -11.87 -26.87 -0.88
C ILE A 15 -10.64 -27.64 -0.39
N ASP A 16 -10.53 -28.88 -0.79
CA ASP A 16 -9.32 -29.70 -0.58
C ASP A 16 -8.22 -29.29 -1.57
N ARG A 17 -8.52 -29.41 -2.85
CA ARG A 17 -7.63 -29.00 -3.93
C ARG A 17 -8.46 -28.57 -5.15
N LEU A 18 -8.11 -27.38 -5.67
CA LEU A 18 -8.70 -26.85 -6.88
C LEU A 18 -7.62 -26.14 -7.68
N ARG A 19 -7.61 -26.33 -8.99
CA ARG A 19 -6.83 -25.56 -9.94
C ARG A 19 -7.76 -25.08 -11.04
N LEU A 20 -7.71 -23.78 -11.30
CA LEU A 20 -8.48 -23.13 -12.35
C LEU A 20 -7.51 -22.45 -13.32
N ASP A 21 -7.63 -22.76 -14.61
CA ASP A 21 -6.94 -22.07 -15.67
C ASP A 21 -7.90 -21.08 -16.33
N PHE A 22 -7.45 -19.86 -16.59
CA PHE A 22 -8.25 -18.78 -17.16
C PHE A 22 -7.73 -18.45 -18.58
N GLY A 23 -8.68 -18.29 -19.50
CA GLY A 23 -8.39 -17.81 -20.85
C GLY A 23 -8.58 -16.30 -20.99
N PRO A 24 -8.11 -15.70 -22.07
CA PRO A 24 -8.36 -14.30 -22.37
C PRO A 24 -9.85 -14.01 -22.58
N GLY A 25 -10.29 -12.83 -22.17
CA GLY A 25 -11.67 -12.38 -22.30
C GLY A 25 -12.56 -12.80 -21.13
N PHE A 26 -13.78 -13.24 -21.43
CA PHE A 26 -14.79 -13.55 -20.42
C PHE A 26 -14.70 -15.00 -19.95
N ASN A 27 -14.56 -15.21 -18.64
CA ASN A 27 -14.56 -16.51 -17.99
C ASN A 27 -15.79 -16.60 -17.07
N ALA A 28 -16.60 -17.63 -17.17
CA ALA A 28 -17.82 -17.83 -16.38
C ALA A 28 -17.67 -19.00 -15.41
N LEU A 29 -17.83 -18.75 -14.11
CA LEU A 29 -17.93 -19.77 -13.07
C LEU A 29 -19.40 -20.05 -12.78
N THR A 30 -19.88 -21.24 -13.16
CA THR A 30 -21.26 -21.67 -12.95
C THR A 30 -21.36 -22.77 -11.88
N GLY A 31 -22.48 -22.87 -11.23
CA GLY A 31 -22.76 -23.89 -10.19
C GLY A 31 -23.86 -23.45 -9.26
N GLU A 32 -24.35 -24.35 -8.43
CA GLU A 32 -25.39 -24.06 -7.44
C GLU A 32 -24.90 -23.10 -6.35
N THR A 33 -25.83 -22.38 -5.72
CA THR A 33 -25.57 -21.55 -4.54
C THR A 33 -25.05 -22.44 -3.40
N GLY A 34 -23.91 -22.07 -2.80
CA GLY A 34 -23.23 -22.88 -1.77
C GLY A 34 -22.14 -23.82 -2.30
N ALA A 35 -22.01 -24.02 -3.62
CA ALA A 35 -21.05 -24.93 -4.23
C ALA A 35 -19.60 -24.40 -4.30
N GLY A 36 -19.22 -23.43 -3.44
CA GLY A 36 -17.84 -22.96 -3.35
C GLY A 36 -17.47 -21.79 -4.25
N LYS A 37 -18.39 -21.23 -5.07
CA LYS A 37 -18.09 -20.06 -5.92
C LYS A 37 -17.60 -18.85 -5.11
N SER A 38 -18.28 -18.53 -4.01
CA SER A 38 -17.86 -17.44 -3.11
C SER A 38 -16.49 -17.71 -2.49
N ILE A 39 -16.19 -18.97 -2.16
CA ILE A 39 -14.91 -19.38 -1.59
C ILE A 39 -13.76 -19.16 -2.59
N ILE A 40 -14.01 -19.29 -3.90
CA ILE A 40 -13.02 -18.97 -4.94
C ILE A 40 -12.73 -17.48 -4.95
N ILE A 41 -13.75 -16.63 -4.76
CA ILE A 41 -13.58 -15.18 -4.64
C ILE A 41 -12.82 -14.82 -3.35
N ASP A 42 -13.17 -15.45 -2.22
CA ASP A 42 -12.45 -15.28 -0.95
C ASP A 42 -10.98 -15.70 -1.08
N ALA A 43 -10.69 -16.80 -1.78
CA ALA A 43 -9.34 -17.26 -2.05
C ALA A 43 -8.58 -16.25 -2.93
N LEU A 44 -9.23 -15.70 -3.97
CA LEU A 44 -8.65 -14.63 -4.78
C LEU A 44 -8.38 -13.38 -3.93
N GLY A 45 -9.32 -12.94 -3.10
CA GLY A 45 -9.14 -11.84 -2.14
C GLY A 45 -7.95 -12.07 -1.20
N ALA A 46 -7.74 -13.31 -0.75
CA ALA A 46 -6.62 -13.66 0.10
C ALA A 46 -5.25 -13.36 -0.56
N ILE A 47 -5.06 -13.70 -1.83
CA ILE A 47 -3.81 -13.39 -2.56
C ILE A 47 -3.73 -11.93 -3.01
N LEU A 48 -4.82 -11.19 -2.99
CA LEU A 48 -4.87 -9.76 -3.26
C LEU A 48 -4.70 -8.91 -1.98
N GLY A 49 -4.43 -9.56 -0.83
CA GLY A 49 -4.06 -8.88 0.41
C GLY A 49 -5.21 -8.63 1.38
N GLU A 50 -6.38 -9.20 1.15
CA GLU A 50 -7.50 -9.14 2.10
C GLU A 50 -7.18 -9.83 3.44
N ARG A 51 -7.96 -9.49 4.47
CA ARG A 51 -7.80 -10.10 5.78
C ARG A 51 -8.15 -11.59 5.72
N THR A 52 -7.26 -12.40 6.26
CA THR A 52 -7.44 -13.86 6.32
C THR A 52 -7.10 -14.35 7.72
N GLY A 53 -7.81 -15.38 8.18
CA GLY A 53 -7.62 -15.98 9.50
C GLY A 53 -7.73 -17.51 9.46
N ALA A 54 -7.67 -18.14 10.63
CA ALA A 54 -7.73 -19.58 10.79
C ALA A 54 -9.05 -20.18 10.26
N GLU A 55 -10.12 -19.39 10.19
CA GLU A 55 -11.44 -19.76 9.67
C GLU A 55 -11.42 -20.22 8.20
N PHE A 56 -10.40 -19.77 7.44
CA PHE A 56 -10.20 -20.21 6.06
C PHE A 56 -9.40 -21.50 5.93
N VAL A 57 -8.84 -22.02 7.02
CA VAL A 57 -8.12 -23.31 6.98
C VAL A 57 -9.13 -24.44 7.08
N ARG A 58 -9.06 -25.39 6.13
CA ARG A 58 -9.92 -26.56 6.10
C ARG A 58 -9.82 -27.35 7.39
N ALA A 59 -10.94 -27.82 7.90
CA ALA A 59 -10.97 -28.64 9.11
C ALA A 59 -10.05 -29.86 8.98
N GLY A 60 -9.14 -30.01 9.93
CA GLY A 60 -8.15 -31.10 9.96
C GLY A 60 -6.86 -30.82 9.16
N ALA A 61 -6.77 -29.71 8.41
CA ALA A 61 -5.54 -29.31 7.72
C ALA A 61 -4.64 -28.45 8.63
N ALA A 62 -3.33 -28.50 8.41
CA ALA A 62 -2.34 -27.70 9.14
C ALA A 62 -2.28 -26.26 8.60
N SER A 63 -2.50 -26.09 7.30
CA SER A 63 -2.51 -24.78 6.63
C SER A 63 -3.34 -24.81 5.35
N ALA A 64 -3.85 -23.64 4.97
CA ALA A 64 -4.44 -23.36 3.66
C ALA A 64 -3.42 -22.63 2.79
N ARG A 65 -3.41 -22.91 1.49
CA ARG A 65 -2.55 -22.22 0.52
C ARG A 65 -3.35 -21.82 -0.71
N VAL A 66 -3.19 -20.57 -1.09
CA VAL A 66 -3.70 -20.02 -2.35
C VAL A 66 -2.56 -19.41 -3.14
N GLU A 67 -2.54 -19.66 -4.44
CA GLU A 67 -1.54 -19.15 -5.36
C GLU A 67 -2.22 -18.70 -6.66
N GLY A 68 -1.88 -17.51 -7.13
CA GLY A 68 -2.34 -16.95 -8.40
C GLY A 68 -1.17 -16.59 -9.28
N VAL A 69 -1.27 -16.94 -10.57
CA VAL A 69 -0.30 -16.61 -11.61
C VAL A 69 -0.91 -15.55 -12.51
N PHE A 70 -0.24 -14.42 -12.64
CA PHE A 70 -0.70 -13.28 -13.42
C PHE A 70 0.26 -12.95 -14.55
N GLU A 71 -0.27 -12.70 -15.72
CA GLU A 71 0.45 -12.09 -16.83
C GLU A 71 0.40 -10.56 -16.73
N ILE A 72 1.55 -9.88 -16.84
CA ILE A 72 1.63 -8.42 -16.74
C ILE A 72 1.65 -7.82 -18.14
N VAL A 73 0.48 -7.49 -18.68
CA VAL A 73 0.29 -6.94 -20.01
C VAL A 73 -0.59 -5.68 -20.03
N GLY A 74 -0.46 -4.89 -21.08
CA GLY A 74 -1.35 -3.75 -21.37
C GLY A 74 -1.04 -2.46 -20.60
N PRO A 75 -1.94 -1.47 -20.63
CA PRO A 75 -1.66 -0.08 -20.21
C PRO A 75 -1.28 0.09 -18.72
N GLY A 76 -1.70 -0.83 -17.86
CA GLY A 76 -1.37 -0.81 -16.41
C GLY A 76 -0.03 -1.47 -16.06
N ALA A 77 0.62 -2.16 -17.01
CA ALA A 77 1.84 -2.92 -16.76
C ALA A 77 2.98 -2.06 -16.20
N GLY A 78 3.19 -0.87 -16.75
CA GLY A 78 4.23 0.06 -16.27
C GLY A 78 4.05 0.48 -14.82
N ALA A 79 2.83 0.83 -14.42
CA ALA A 79 2.53 1.24 -13.04
C ALA A 79 2.71 0.07 -12.05
N LEU A 80 2.35 -1.15 -12.44
CA LEU A 80 2.56 -2.34 -11.62
C LEU A 80 4.05 -2.65 -11.48
N ARG A 81 4.84 -2.60 -12.57
CA ARG A 81 6.29 -2.79 -12.54
C ARG A 81 6.98 -1.75 -11.67
N ALA A 82 6.58 -0.47 -11.75
CA ALA A 82 7.10 0.58 -10.87
C ALA A 82 6.82 0.26 -9.39
N THR A 83 5.63 -0.24 -9.07
CA THR A 83 5.28 -0.67 -7.71
C THR A 83 6.12 -1.87 -7.25
N LEU A 84 6.36 -2.85 -8.12
CA LEU A 84 7.25 -3.99 -7.82
C LEU A 84 8.68 -3.51 -7.54
N ALA A 85 9.20 -2.57 -8.34
CA ALA A 85 10.52 -1.97 -8.15
C ALA A 85 10.61 -1.19 -6.81
N GLU A 86 9.59 -0.41 -6.45
CA GLU A 86 9.51 0.31 -5.17
C GLU A 86 9.66 -0.63 -3.97
N PHE A 87 9.11 -1.86 -4.07
CA PHE A 87 9.22 -2.87 -3.02
C PHE A 87 10.43 -3.80 -3.17
N GLY A 88 11.33 -3.56 -4.13
CA GLY A 88 12.50 -4.42 -4.37
C GLY A 88 12.13 -5.82 -4.86
N LEU A 89 10.98 -5.95 -5.53
CA LEU A 89 10.44 -7.21 -6.04
C LEU A 89 10.66 -7.41 -7.54
N SER A 90 11.33 -6.47 -8.20
CA SER A 90 11.79 -6.63 -9.59
C SER A 90 12.95 -7.62 -9.65
N ASP A 91 12.97 -8.49 -10.63
CA ASP A 91 14.12 -9.35 -10.91
C ASP A 91 15.10 -8.61 -11.82
N ASP A 92 16.34 -8.38 -11.32
CA ASP A 92 17.41 -7.61 -11.98
C ASP A 92 17.93 -8.26 -13.29
N GLY A 93 17.35 -9.35 -13.76
CA GLY A 93 17.81 -10.10 -14.91
C GLY A 93 16.73 -10.53 -15.90
N ALA A 94 15.46 -10.28 -15.61
CA ALA A 94 14.38 -10.64 -16.52
C ALA A 94 14.29 -9.64 -17.66
N SER A 95 14.31 -10.16 -18.90
CA SER A 95 13.97 -9.38 -20.10
C SER A 95 12.62 -8.69 -19.87
N GLU A 96 12.52 -7.40 -20.20
CA GLU A 96 11.28 -6.65 -20.05
C GLU A 96 10.12 -7.38 -20.76
N GLY A 97 9.28 -8.08 -20.00
CA GLY A 97 7.95 -8.42 -20.49
C GLY A 97 7.40 -9.82 -20.27
N ASP A 98 8.17 -10.86 -20.05
CA ASP A 98 7.66 -12.23 -20.25
C ASP A 98 7.50 -13.09 -18.97
N GLU A 99 7.94 -12.65 -17.80
CA GLU A 99 7.79 -13.46 -16.60
C GLU A 99 6.45 -13.22 -15.90
N PRO A 100 5.71 -14.29 -15.58
CA PRO A 100 4.46 -14.17 -14.83
C PRO A 100 4.72 -13.71 -13.39
N LEU A 101 3.83 -12.89 -12.87
CA LEU A 101 3.82 -12.51 -11.47
C LEU A 101 3.08 -13.58 -10.66
N ILE A 102 3.75 -14.17 -9.69
CA ILE A 102 3.17 -15.18 -8.81
C ILE A 102 2.89 -14.57 -7.45
N LEU A 103 1.63 -14.53 -7.06
CA LEU A 103 1.19 -14.16 -5.71
C LEU A 103 0.78 -15.41 -4.95
N ALA A 104 1.26 -15.57 -3.71
CA ALA A 104 0.89 -16.69 -2.88
C ALA A 104 0.56 -16.23 -1.45
N ARG A 105 -0.44 -16.90 -0.86
CA ARG A 105 -0.81 -16.73 0.53
C ARG A 105 -0.90 -18.09 1.22
N GLU A 106 -0.27 -18.22 2.37
CA GLU A 106 -0.36 -19.38 3.23
C GLU A 106 -0.90 -18.96 4.60
N ILE A 107 -1.90 -19.68 5.09
CA ILE A 107 -2.59 -19.41 6.36
C ILE A 107 -2.51 -20.67 7.19
N THR A 108 -1.92 -20.61 8.38
CA THR A 108 -1.85 -21.75 9.29
C THR A 108 -3.11 -21.89 10.14
N ALA A 109 -3.37 -23.07 10.66
CA ALA A 109 -4.49 -23.31 11.60
C ALA A 109 -4.37 -22.46 12.89
N SER A 110 -3.18 -21.93 13.22
CA SER A 110 -2.97 -20.97 14.31
C SER A 110 -3.31 -19.53 13.94
N GLY A 111 -3.78 -19.26 12.71
CA GLY A 111 -4.11 -17.93 12.21
C GLY A 111 -2.92 -17.10 11.70
N ARG A 112 -1.68 -17.63 11.75
CA ARG A 112 -0.53 -16.96 11.15
C ARG A 112 -0.67 -16.98 9.62
N SER A 113 -0.43 -15.84 9.00
CA SER A 113 -0.52 -15.69 7.55
C SER A 113 0.79 -15.20 6.96
N THR A 114 1.26 -15.85 5.91
CA THR A 114 2.48 -15.51 5.16
C THR A 114 2.11 -15.21 3.71
N ALA A 115 2.54 -14.04 3.23
CA ALA A 115 2.34 -13.62 1.84
C ALA A 115 3.68 -13.71 1.07
N ARG A 116 3.62 -14.10 -0.19
CA ARG A 116 4.80 -14.15 -1.08
C ARG A 116 4.48 -13.58 -2.46
N VAL A 117 5.48 -12.93 -3.03
CA VAL A 117 5.50 -12.43 -4.42
C VAL A 117 6.74 -13.01 -5.08
N ASN A 118 6.59 -13.77 -6.16
CA ASN A 118 7.67 -14.49 -6.85
C ASN A 118 8.59 -15.26 -5.86
N GLY A 119 7.97 -15.94 -4.88
CA GLY A 119 8.68 -16.69 -3.83
C GLY A 119 9.26 -15.84 -2.69
N ARG A 120 9.39 -14.53 -2.82
CA ARG A 120 9.90 -13.63 -1.77
C ARG A 120 8.79 -13.30 -0.77
N THR A 121 9.08 -13.42 0.53
CA THR A 121 8.11 -13.08 1.60
C THR A 121 7.89 -11.57 1.67
N VAL A 122 6.63 -11.17 1.69
CA VAL A 122 6.20 -9.75 1.77
C VAL A 122 5.19 -9.54 2.91
N THR A 123 4.89 -8.27 3.22
CA THR A 123 3.80 -7.96 4.15
C THR A 123 2.44 -8.08 3.47
N ALA A 124 1.38 -8.28 4.26
CA ALA A 124 0.01 -8.25 3.73
C ALA A 124 -0.34 -6.88 3.10
N GLY A 125 0.22 -5.79 3.64
CA GLY A 125 0.04 -4.44 3.09
C GLY A 125 0.71 -4.27 1.72
N THR A 126 1.89 -4.85 1.51
CA THR A 126 2.54 -4.88 0.19
C THR A 126 1.70 -5.67 -0.81
N LEU A 127 1.19 -6.84 -0.39
CA LEU A 127 0.33 -7.67 -1.23
C LEU A 127 -0.96 -6.93 -1.61
N ALA A 128 -1.59 -6.19 -0.67
CA ALA A 128 -2.78 -5.39 -0.94
C ALA A 128 -2.54 -4.27 -1.96
N LYS A 129 -1.42 -3.55 -1.85
CA LYS A 129 -1.05 -2.50 -2.82
C LYS A 129 -0.82 -3.05 -4.24
N LEU A 130 -0.27 -4.25 -4.36
CA LEU A 130 -0.14 -4.95 -5.65
C LEU A 130 -1.51 -5.41 -6.15
N GLY A 131 -2.33 -5.98 -5.25
CA GLY A 131 -3.69 -6.47 -5.55
C GLY A 131 -4.59 -5.39 -6.12
N GLU A 132 -4.57 -4.17 -5.55
CA GLU A 132 -5.34 -3.01 -6.04
C GLU A 132 -5.01 -2.61 -7.49
N ARG A 133 -3.81 -2.99 -8.00
CA ARG A 133 -3.39 -2.73 -9.38
C ARG A 133 -3.61 -3.90 -10.33
N LEU A 134 -3.81 -5.10 -9.78
CA LEU A 134 -3.96 -6.33 -10.54
C LEU A 134 -5.40 -6.64 -10.91
N VAL A 135 -6.30 -6.57 -9.91
CA VAL A 135 -7.68 -7.04 -10.03
C VAL A 135 -8.61 -6.08 -9.31
N ASP A 136 -9.74 -5.81 -9.92
CA ASP A 136 -10.86 -5.12 -9.29
C ASP A 136 -12.00 -6.13 -9.09
N ILE A 137 -12.35 -6.42 -7.82
CA ILE A 137 -13.40 -7.37 -7.47
C ILE A 137 -14.70 -6.60 -7.26
N HIS A 138 -15.67 -6.85 -8.13
CA HIS A 138 -17.02 -6.30 -8.03
C HIS A 138 -17.99 -7.39 -7.53
N GLY A 139 -18.53 -7.23 -6.33
CA GLY A 139 -19.46 -8.25 -5.79
C GLY A 139 -20.04 -7.89 -4.43
N GLN A 140 -20.47 -8.89 -3.68
CA GLN A 140 -21.11 -8.77 -2.37
C GLN A 140 -20.21 -8.24 -1.24
N SER A 141 -18.91 -8.13 -1.47
CA SER A 141 -17.95 -7.55 -0.52
C SER A 141 -17.70 -6.09 -0.85
N ASP A 142 -17.70 -5.23 0.15
CA ASP A 142 -17.65 -3.74 0.08
C ASP A 142 -16.34 -3.12 -0.45
N HIS A 143 -15.61 -3.80 -1.32
CA HIS A 143 -14.32 -3.34 -1.86
C HIS A 143 -14.43 -2.69 -3.24
N LEU A 144 -15.56 -2.05 -3.54
CA LEU A 144 -15.70 -1.31 -4.77
C LEU A 144 -14.76 -0.11 -4.78
N THR A 145 -13.75 -0.15 -5.63
CA THR A 145 -12.86 1.01 -5.92
C THR A 145 -13.68 2.25 -6.26
N LEU A 146 -14.83 2.04 -6.91
CA LEU A 146 -15.85 3.07 -7.19
C LEU A 146 -16.54 3.66 -5.96
N LEU A 147 -16.64 2.93 -4.84
CA LEU A 147 -17.24 3.45 -3.61
C LEU A 147 -16.27 4.33 -2.80
N ARG A 148 -14.98 4.37 -3.17
CA ARG A 148 -13.99 5.23 -2.53
C ARG A 148 -13.88 6.56 -3.28
N PRO A 149 -14.42 7.68 -2.75
CA PRO A 149 -14.36 8.99 -3.42
C PRO A 149 -12.93 9.42 -3.80
N ALA A 150 -11.92 8.98 -3.01
CA ALA A 150 -10.52 9.27 -3.29
C ALA A 150 -10.03 8.73 -4.65
N ASN A 151 -10.65 7.67 -5.17
CA ASN A 151 -10.26 7.04 -6.42
C ASN A 151 -11.01 7.61 -7.65
N HIS A 152 -12.09 8.38 -7.44
CA HIS A 152 -12.92 8.88 -8.54
C HIS A 152 -12.12 9.76 -9.49
N ILE A 153 -11.29 10.62 -8.95
CA ILE A 153 -10.46 11.54 -9.74
C ILE A 153 -9.46 10.78 -10.61
N ASP A 154 -8.83 9.71 -10.05
CA ASP A 154 -7.90 8.86 -10.79
C ASP A 154 -8.57 8.11 -11.95
N MET A 155 -9.80 7.65 -11.72
CA MET A 155 -10.58 6.95 -12.74
C MET A 155 -10.99 7.92 -13.86
N LEU A 156 -11.42 9.12 -13.49
CA LEU A 156 -11.82 10.16 -14.45
C LEU A 156 -10.63 10.61 -15.30
N ASP A 157 -9.47 10.88 -14.68
CA ASP A 157 -8.27 11.32 -15.38
C ASP A 157 -7.72 10.22 -16.31
N ARG A 158 -7.78 8.95 -15.89
CA ARG A 158 -7.44 7.83 -16.76
C ARG A 158 -8.40 7.70 -17.95
N TYR A 159 -9.68 7.85 -17.72
CA TYR A 159 -10.68 7.81 -18.79
C TYR A 159 -10.50 8.97 -19.78
N ALA A 160 -10.17 10.15 -19.29
CA ALA A 160 -9.92 11.34 -20.11
C ALA A 160 -8.52 11.37 -20.76
N GLY A 161 -7.62 10.44 -20.40
CA GLY A 161 -6.23 10.43 -20.88
C GLY A 161 -5.35 11.54 -20.29
N LEU A 162 -5.75 12.13 -19.14
CA LEU A 162 -5.11 13.30 -18.51
C LEU A 162 -4.15 12.93 -17.37
N THR A 163 -3.66 11.70 -17.31
CA THR A 163 -2.78 11.22 -16.24
C THR A 163 -1.47 12.00 -16.18
N ALA A 164 -0.88 12.32 -17.33
CA ALA A 164 0.39 13.05 -17.42
C ALA A 164 0.24 14.51 -16.93
N GLU A 165 -0.84 15.19 -17.30
CA GLU A 165 -1.15 16.55 -16.85
C GLU A 165 -1.40 16.60 -15.35
N ARG A 166 -2.05 15.59 -14.81
CA ARG A 166 -2.24 15.47 -13.38
C ARG A 166 -0.94 15.25 -12.61
N GLU A 167 -0.05 14.40 -13.12
CA GLU A 167 1.28 14.20 -12.52
C GLU A 167 2.09 15.49 -12.52
N ALA A 168 2.07 16.25 -13.63
CA ALA A 168 2.72 17.55 -13.72
C ALA A 168 2.15 18.56 -12.70
N LEU A 169 0.82 18.63 -12.59
CA LEU A 169 0.15 19.48 -11.60
C LEU A 169 0.51 19.06 -10.17
N THR A 170 0.53 17.76 -9.90
CA THR A 170 0.87 17.22 -8.58
C THR A 170 2.28 17.63 -8.18
N ALA A 171 3.26 17.56 -9.08
CA ALA A 171 4.63 17.98 -8.82
C ALA A 171 4.70 19.47 -8.40
N VAL A 172 4.00 20.36 -9.12
CA VAL A 172 3.93 21.79 -8.81
C VAL A 172 3.26 22.04 -7.45
N VAL A 173 2.19 21.34 -7.15
CA VAL A 173 1.47 21.48 -5.86
C VAL A 173 2.34 21.00 -4.68
N VAL A 174 3.08 19.90 -4.85
CA VAL A 174 4.03 19.40 -3.82
C VAL A 174 5.13 20.42 -3.58
N GLU A 175 5.73 20.99 -4.63
CA GLU A 175 6.74 22.03 -4.52
C GLU A 175 6.20 23.29 -3.80
N LEU A 176 5.01 23.76 -4.20
CA LEU A 176 4.36 24.90 -3.57
C LEU A 176 4.10 24.67 -2.08
N ARG A 177 3.65 23.47 -1.69
CA ARG A 177 3.44 23.11 -0.27
C ARG A 177 4.76 23.14 0.49
N GLY A 178 5.81 22.56 -0.05
CA GLY A 178 7.14 22.58 0.56
C GLY A 178 7.70 24.00 0.74
N ILE A 179 7.48 24.91 -0.23
CA ILE A 179 7.86 26.33 -0.08
C ILE A 179 7.05 27.01 1.02
N ARG A 180 5.74 26.79 1.07
CA ARG A 180 4.87 27.36 2.11
C ARG A 180 5.23 26.88 3.52
N GLU A 181 5.56 25.61 3.67
CA GLU A 181 6.02 25.05 4.95
C GLU A 181 7.34 25.66 5.40
N ARG A 182 8.30 25.83 4.48
CA ARG A 182 9.58 26.51 4.78
C ARG A 182 9.36 27.96 5.17
N LEU A 183 8.49 28.68 4.45
CA LEU A 183 8.17 30.07 4.79
C LEU A 183 7.54 30.16 6.18
N ALA A 184 6.62 29.27 6.51
CA ALA A 184 5.97 29.24 7.82
C ALA A 184 6.94 28.83 8.96
N SER A 185 7.99 28.04 8.67
CA SER A 185 9.03 27.74 9.66
C SER A 185 9.91 28.95 9.93
N LEU A 186 10.35 29.66 8.89
CA LEU A 186 11.15 30.88 9.02
C LEU A 186 10.43 31.97 9.83
N ASP A 187 9.15 32.15 9.59
CA ASP A 187 8.32 33.14 10.32
C ASP A 187 8.18 32.78 11.82
N ARG A 188 8.17 31.48 12.13
CA ARG A 188 8.19 31.00 13.54
C ARG A 188 9.54 31.21 14.19
N ASP A 189 10.60 30.87 13.49
CA ASP A 189 11.99 30.99 13.98
C ASP A 189 12.33 32.47 14.23
N GLU A 190 11.91 33.40 13.36
CA GLU A 190 12.09 34.84 13.54
C GLU A 190 11.38 35.34 14.80
N ARG A 191 10.12 34.94 15.02
CA ARG A 191 9.35 35.31 16.24
C ARG A 191 9.96 34.74 17.51
N GLU A 192 10.47 33.51 17.46
CA GLU A 192 11.14 32.89 18.60
C GLU A 192 12.46 33.60 18.90
N LEU A 193 13.23 33.93 17.88
CA LEU A 193 14.48 34.70 18.01
C LEU A 193 14.20 36.09 18.61
N ALA A 194 13.19 36.81 18.13
CA ALA A 194 12.82 38.12 18.67
C ALA A 194 12.46 38.03 20.17
N ARG A 195 11.63 37.05 20.56
CA ARG A 195 11.30 36.83 21.97
C ARG A 195 12.52 36.52 22.82
N ARG A 196 13.46 35.74 22.30
CA ARG A 196 14.69 35.39 23.01
C ARG A 196 15.61 36.57 23.18
N VAL A 197 15.72 37.44 22.17
CA VAL A 197 16.47 38.69 22.22
C VAL A 197 15.87 39.64 23.28
N ASP A 198 14.53 39.77 23.30
CA ASP A 198 13.86 40.63 24.28
C ASP A 198 14.04 40.13 25.74
N LEU A 199 13.96 38.81 25.92
CA LEU A 199 14.23 38.20 27.22
C LEU A 199 15.66 38.43 27.71
N LEU A 200 16.63 38.20 26.79
CA LEU A 200 18.05 38.44 27.13
C LEU A 200 18.35 39.92 27.44
N ARG A 201 17.73 40.84 26.71
CA ARG A 201 17.84 42.28 27.01
C ARG A 201 17.32 42.60 28.39
N PHE A 202 16.13 42.10 28.71
CA PHE A 202 15.56 42.30 30.04
C PHE A 202 16.45 41.74 31.15
N GLN A 203 17.00 40.53 30.99
CA GLN A 203 17.92 39.93 31.96
C GLN A 203 19.21 40.75 32.13
N VAL A 204 19.77 41.27 31.04
CA VAL A 204 20.96 42.13 31.08
C VAL A 204 20.62 43.42 31.84
N GLU A 205 19.49 44.04 31.56
CA GLU A 205 19.05 45.25 32.26
C GLU A 205 18.86 45.03 33.77
N GLU A 206 18.29 43.89 34.18
CA GLU A 206 18.15 43.51 35.60
C GLU A 206 19.52 43.34 36.26
N ILE A 207 20.47 42.65 35.62
CA ILE A 207 21.81 42.45 36.18
C ILE A 207 22.54 43.78 36.30
N VAL A 208 22.46 44.66 35.29
CA VAL A 208 23.06 45.98 35.34
C VAL A 208 22.41 46.87 36.40
N ALA A 209 21.10 46.82 36.55
CA ALA A 209 20.37 47.57 37.55
C ALA A 209 20.69 47.15 38.99
N ALA A 210 20.98 45.85 39.18
CA ALA A 210 21.38 45.33 40.52
C ALA A 210 22.76 45.84 40.96
N LYS A 211 23.59 46.48 40.07
CA LYS A 211 24.89 47.08 40.42
C LYS A 211 25.78 46.14 41.24
N LEU A 212 25.76 44.87 40.97
CA LEU A 212 26.55 43.85 41.64
C LEU A 212 28.03 44.20 41.63
N ARG A 213 28.71 44.18 42.83
CA ARG A 213 30.14 44.36 42.98
C ARG A 213 30.78 42.99 43.21
N ALA A 214 31.95 42.79 42.59
CA ALA A 214 32.67 41.51 42.69
C ALA A 214 33.11 41.17 44.13
N GLU A 215 33.08 42.15 45.06
CA GLU A 215 33.48 42.04 46.47
C GLU A 215 32.31 41.69 47.41
N GLU A 216 31.06 41.68 46.90
CA GLU A 216 29.86 41.36 47.75
C GLU A 216 29.77 39.90 48.14
N GLU A 217 30.49 39.00 47.47
CA GLU A 217 30.53 37.57 47.74
C GLU A 217 31.36 37.21 48.96
N GLU A 218 32.28 38.13 49.40
CA GLU A 218 33.07 37.96 50.62
C GLU A 218 32.44 38.51 51.88
N GLU A 219 31.34 39.29 51.78
CA GLU A 219 30.60 39.88 52.93
C GLU A 219 29.36 39.10 53.37
N LEU A 220 29.00 37.98 52.66
CA LEU A 220 27.89 37.11 53.00
C LEU A 220 28.40 35.78 53.62
#